data_80e41e75a847839062f86b0eec40bb38
#
_entry.id   80e41e75a847839062f86b0eec40bb38
#
_cell.length_a   1.000
_cell.length_b   1.000
_cell.length_c   1.000
_cell.angle_alpha   90.00
_cell.angle_beta   90.00
_cell.angle_gamma   90.00
#
_symmetry.space_group_name_H-M   'P 1'
#
loop_
_entity.id
_entity.type
_entity.pdbx_description
1 polymer ?
#
loop_
_entity_poly.entity_id
_entity_poly.type
_entity_poly.pdbx_seq_one_letter_code
_entity_poly.pdbx_strand_id
1 'polypeptide(L)'
;MAHAASAPAVVIDFIEPSRWFVAGRALSQQGARSYHWMVSITDETNTKAEKAAYLKAVHGAMRELLGEVAEHSYIHIADLRASAYGYGGLTQEHRYQRPA
;
A
#
# COMPACT_ATOMS: atom_id res chain seq x y z
N MET A 1 2.09 9.49 -8.44
CA MET A 1 1.13 8.97 -9.40
C MET A 1 0.02 9.98 -9.55
N ALA A 2 0.02 10.61 -10.65
CA ALA A 2 -0.88 11.72 -10.86
C ALA A 2 -2.15 11.26 -11.54
N HIS A 3 -2.91 10.45 -10.90
CA HIS A 3 -4.22 10.13 -11.43
C HIS A 3 -5.23 11.01 -10.75
N ALA A 4 -5.42 12.07 -11.38
CA ALA A 4 -6.24 13.02 -10.82
C ALA A 4 -7.57 12.47 -10.65
N ALA A 5 -8.32 12.16 -10.61
CA ALA A 5 -9.72 12.24 -10.54
C ALA A 5 -10.44 11.06 -9.95
N SER A 6 -9.88 9.91 -9.91
CA SER A 6 -10.59 8.82 -9.29
C SER A 6 -10.22 8.75 -7.83
N ALA A 7 -11.17 8.83 -6.97
CA ALA A 7 -10.94 8.60 -5.56
C ALA A 7 -10.55 7.13 -5.36
N PRO A 8 -9.37 6.85 -4.83
CA PRO A 8 -8.98 5.47 -4.58
C PRO A 8 -9.87 4.88 -3.48
N ALA A 9 -10.10 3.59 -3.56
CA ALA A 9 -10.72 2.86 -2.48
C ALA A 9 -9.64 2.53 -1.45
N VAL A 10 -9.92 2.83 -0.18
CA VAL A 10 -9.00 2.55 0.91
C VAL A 10 -9.74 1.76 1.98
N VAL A 11 -9.15 0.65 2.38
CA VAL A 11 -9.68 -0.17 3.47
C VAL A 11 -8.69 -0.11 4.62
N ILE A 12 -9.18 0.25 5.80
CA ILE A 12 -8.34 0.34 6.99
C ILE A 12 -8.86 -0.65 8.02
N ASP A 13 -7.94 -1.43 8.57
CA ASP A 13 -8.25 -2.40 9.59
C ASP A 13 -7.28 -2.21 10.76
N PHE A 14 -7.76 -2.47 11.97
CA PHE A 14 -6.95 -2.38 13.18
C PHE A 14 -6.80 -3.77 13.78
N ILE A 15 -5.55 -4.15 14.01
CA ILE A 15 -5.22 -5.45 14.57
C ILE A 15 -4.66 -5.24 15.97
N GLU A 16 -5.19 -5.99 16.92
CA GLU A 16 -4.72 -5.93 18.32
C GLU A 16 -3.23 -6.17 18.40
N PRO A 17 -2.47 -5.34 19.11
CA PRO A 17 -1.02 -5.52 19.21
C PRO A 17 -0.60 -6.86 19.81
N SER A 18 -1.47 -7.50 20.60
CA SER A 18 -1.20 -8.83 21.15
C SER A 18 -1.27 -9.92 20.10
N ARG A 19 -1.82 -9.60 18.92
CA ARG A 19 -1.97 -10.54 17.82
C ARG A 19 -1.08 -10.24 16.65
N TRP A 20 -0.17 -9.29 16.80
CA TRP A 20 0.77 -8.88 15.78
C TRP A 20 2.18 -9.13 16.30
N PHE A 21 2.94 -9.93 15.59
CA PHE A 21 4.27 -10.33 16.02
C PHE A 21 5.33 -9.83 15.06
N VAL A 22 6.36 -9.23 15.63
CA VAL A 22 7.55 -8.81 14.89
C VAL A 22 8.75 -9.43 15.59
N ALA A 23 9.58 -10.13 14.84
CA ALA A 23 10.72 -10.86 15.37
C ALA A 23 10.33 -11.86 16.49
N GLY A 24 9.17 -12.49 16.32
CA GLY A 24 8.69 -13.50 17.27
C GLY A 24 8.09 -12.95 18.57
N ARG A 25 7.97 -11.63 18.70
CA ARG A 25 7.41 -11.00 19.90
C ARG A 25 6.20 -10.16 19.54
N ALA A 26 5.18 -10.22 20.38
CA ALA A 26 3.99 -9.41 20.18
C ALA A 26 4.32 -7.93 20.30
N LEU A 27 3.70 -7.10 19.45
CA LEU A 27 3.89 -5.65 19.52
C LEU A 27 3.50 -5.07 20.87
N SER A 28 2.50 -5.66 21.53
CA SER A 28 2.08 -5.23 22.86
C SER A 28 3.21 -5.29 23.89
N GLN A 29 4.25 -6.08 23.64
CA GLN A 29 5.39 -6.24 24.52
C GLN A 29 6.58 -5.37 24.12
N GLN A 30 6.52 -4.68 23.00
CA GLN A 30 7.65 -3.96 22.45
C GLN A 30 7.54 -2.45 22.55
N GLY A 31 6.37 -1.93 22.90
CA GLY A 31 6.17 -0.49 22.97
C GLY A 31 6.23 0.23 21.63
N ALA A 32 6.25 -0.50 20.53
CA ALA A 32 6.27 0.06 19.19
C ALA A 32 4.97 -0.21 18.48
N ARG A 33 4.69 0.57 17.46
CA ARG A 33 3.55 0.39 16.58
C ARG A 33 4.03 -0.15 15.25
N SER A 34 3.15 -0.76 14.49
CA SER A 34 3.48 -1.26 13.17
C SER A 34 2.30 -1.07 12.23
N TYR A 35 2.57 -1.19 10.96
CA TYR A 35 1.53 -1.11 9.94
C TYR A 35 1.86 -2.09 8.82
N HIS A 36 0.84 -2.44 8.07
CA HIS A 36 0.97 -3.24 6.88
C HIS A 36 0.22 -2.51 5.77
N TRP A 37 0.93 -2.06 4.78
CA TRP A 37 0.38 -1.25 3.71
C TRP A 37 0.47 -2.01 2.40
N MET A 38 -0.63 -2.12 1.71
CA MET A 38 -0.65 -2.77 0.40
C MET A 38 -1.34 -1.87 -0.60
N VAL A 39 -0.73 -1.71 -1.75
CA VAL A 39 -1.31 -0.96 -2.85
C VAL A 39 -1.15 -1.77 -4.13
N SER A 40 -2.20 -1.78 -4.95
CA SER A 40 -2.17 -2.40 -6.26
C SER A 40 -2.06 -1.33 -7.32
N ILE A 41 -1.18 -1.54 -8.26
CA ILE A 41 -1.01 -0.63 -9.40
C ILE A 41 -0.98 -1.44 -10.68
N THR A 42 -1.20 -0.76 -11.79
CA THR A 42 -1.06 -1.39 -13.08
C THR A 42 0.43 -1.59 -13.39
N ASP A 43 0.77 -2.78 -13.83
CA ASP A 43 2.12 -3.15 -14.19
C ASP A 43 2.70 -2.18 -15.24
N GLU A 44 3.98 -1.90 -15.11
CA GLU A 44 4.74 -1.06 -16.03
C GLU A 44 4.30 0.41 -16.11
N THR A 45 3.57 0.89 -15.13
CA THR A 45 3.16 2.30 -15.10
C THR A 45 4.07 3.17 -14.22
N ASN A 46 4.92 2.56 -13.42
CA ASN A 46 5.83 3.28 -12.55
C ASN A 46 7.23 2.67 -12.59
N THR A 47 8.24 3.52 -12.49
CA THR A 47 9.62 3.07 -12.49
C THR A 47 10.02 2.52 -11.12
N LYS A 48 11.13 1.81 -11.10
CA LYS A 48 11.73 1.32 -9.87
C LYS A 48 12.04 2.47 -8.90
N ALA A 49 12.55 3.56 -9.42
CA ALA A 49 12.87 4.74 -8.59
C ALA A 49 11.60 5.36 -8.00
N GLU A 50 10.53 5.44 -8.78
CA GLU A 50 9.25 5.95 -8.28
C GLU A 50 8.68 5.08 -7.18
N LYS A 51 8.79 3.76 -7.33
CA LYS A 51 8.32 2.83 -6.30
C LYS A 51 9.12 2.99 -5.02
N ALA A 52 10.44 3.11 -5.12
CA ALA A 52 11.29 3.33 -3.94
C ALA A 52 10.93 4.63 -3.23
N ALA A 53 10.70 5.69 -3.99
CA ALA A 53 10.30 6.97 -3.43
C ALA A 53 8.94 6.88 -2.73
N TYR A 54 8.02 6.12 -3.29
CA TYR A 54 6.71 5.89 -2.70
C TYR A 54 6.82 5.19 -1.33
N LEU A 55 7.61 4.13 -1.25
CA LEU A 55 7.82 3.43 0.02
C LEU A 55 8.38 4.37 1.08
N LYS A 56 9.36 5.18 0.70
CA LYS A 56 9.95 6.13 1.64
C LYS A 56 8.93 7.16 2.12
N ALA A 57 8.12 7.68 1.22
CA ALA A 57 7.11 8.67 1.56
C ALA A 57 6.03 8.08 2.47
N VAL A 58 5.57 6.87 2.20
CA VAL A 58 4.57 6.20 3.03
C VAL A 58 5.12 5.96 4.43
N HIS A 59 6.34 5.45 4.53
CA HIS A 59 6.93 5.18 5.82
C HIS A 59 7.07 6.46 6.65
N GLY A 60 7.52 7.54 6.02
CA GLY A 60 7.62 8.84 6.69
C GLY A 60 6.28 9.34 7.19
N ALA A 61 5.24 9.22 6.38
CA ALA A 61 3.89 9.62 6.76
C ALA A 61 3.37 8.80 7.92
N MET A 62 3.60 7.49 7.90
CA MET A 62 3.15 6.61 8.98
C MET A 62 3.87 6.91 10.29
N ARG A 63 5.15 7.28 10.23
CA ARG A 63 5.87 7.70 11.42
C ARG A 63 5.30 8.98 12.02
N GLU A 64 4.88 9.91 11.20
CA GLU A 64 4.21 11.11 11.69
C GLU A 64 2.88 10.81 12.33
N LEU A 65 2.13 9.88 11.76
CA LEU A 65 0.81 9.53 12.27
C LEU A 65 0.86 8.66 13.51
N LEU A 66 1.77 7.70 13.55
CA LEU A 66 1.79 6.68 14.61
C LEU A 66 2.86 6.91 15.67
N GLY A 67 3.88 7.69 15.38
CA GLY A 67 5.02 7.89 16.27
C GLY A 67 6.08 6.81 16.06
N GLU A 68 6.49 6.14 17.13
CA GLU A 68 7.48 5.08 17.03
C GLU A 68 6.93 3.90 16.24
N VAL A 69 7.52 3.62 15.11
CA VAL A 69 7.09 2.57 14.21
C VAL A 69 8.19 1.54 14.07
N ALA A 70 7.83 0.27 14.17
CA ALA A 70 8.78 -0.83 14.00
C ALA A 70 9.38 -0.78 12.60
N GLU A 71 10.69 -1.05 12.51
CA GLU A 71 11.37 -1.09 11.21
C GLU A 71 10.73 -2.10 10.28
N HIS A 72 10.25 -3.21 10.83
CA HIS A 72 9.58 -4.25 10.06
C HIS A 72 8.08 -3.93 9.89
N SER A 73 7.80 -2.75 9.40
CA SER A 73 6.46 -2.37 8.93
C SER A 73 6.52 -2.43 7.42
N TYR A 74 5.68 -3.25 6.82
CA TYR A 74 5.82 -3.59 5.41
C TYR A 74 4.91 -2.78 4.52
N ILE A 75 5.47 -2.39 3.38
CA ILE A 75 4.74 -1.75 2.30
C ILE A 75 4.92 -2.63 1.07
N HIS A 76 3.81 -3.04 0.48
CA HIS A 76 3.82 -3.84 -0.73
C HIS A 76 3.18 -3.07 -1.87
N ILE A 77 3.89 -2.99 -2.98
CA ILE A 77 3.33 -2.49 -4.23
C ILE A 77 3.12 -3.72 -5.11
N ALA A 78 1.87 -4.03 -5.37
CA ALA A 78 1.54 -5.17 -6.21
C ALA A 78 1.35 -4.68 -7.64
N ASP A 79 2.27 -5.08 -8.51
CA ASP A 79 2.17 -4.80 -9.94
C ASP A 79 1.23 -5.81 -10.56
N LEU A 80 0.08 -5.36 -11.01
CA LEU A 80 -0.93 -6.22 -11.60
C LEU A 80 -1.11 -5.90 -13.07
N ARG A 81 -1.32 -6.93 -13.87
CA ARG A 81 -1.60 -6.72 -15.29
C ARG A 81 -2.92 -5.99 -15.43
N ALA A 82 -2.97 -5.06 -16.35
CA ALA A 82 -4.19 -4.31 -16.62
C ALA A 82 -5.37 -5.22 -16.98
N SER A 83 -5.10 -6.39 -17.53
CA SER A 83 -6.14 -7.37 -17.87
C SER A 83 -6.59 -8.22 -16.69
N ALA A 84 -5.93 -8.10 -15.54
CA ALA A 84 -6.16 -8.99 -14.40
C ALA A 84 -6.89 -8.34 -13.23
N TYR A 85 -7.11 -7.04 -13.28
CA TYR A 85 -7.85 -6.35 -12.23
C TYR A 85 -8.59 -5.14 -12.79
N GLY A 86 -9.50 -4.63 -12.00
CA GLY A 86 -10.27 -3.48 -12.41
C GLY A 86 -11.33 -3.16 -11.37
N TYR A 87 -12.26 -2.33 -11.74
CA TYR A 87 -13.38 -1.95 -10.88
C TYR A 87 -14.63 -1.76 -11.70
N GLY A 88 -15.76 -1.79 -11.04
CA GLY A 88 -17.05 -1.65 -11.71
C GLY A 88 -17.33 -2.76 -12.71
N GLY A 89 -16.70 -3.94 -12.53
CA GLY A 89 -16.88 -5.05 -13.44
C GLY A 89 -16.08 -4.99 -14.74
N LEU A 90 -15.24 -3.98 -14.88
CA LEU A 90 -14.41 -3.80 -16.08
C LEU A 90 -12.93 -3.84 -15.72
N THR A 91 -12.12 -4.45 -16.59
CA THR A 91 -10.68 -4.47 -16.39
C THR A 91 -10.08 -3.09 -16.63
N GLN A 92 -8.91 -2.85 -16.04
CA GLN A 92 -8.15 -1.63 -16.35
C GLN A 92 -7.76 -1.57 -17.82
N GLU A 93 -7.42 -2.72 -18.42
CA GLU A 93 -7.11 -2.78 -19.83
C GLU A 93 -8.27 -2.29 -20.69
N HIS A 94 -9.49 -2.72 -20.37
CA HIS A 94 -10.69 -2.27 -21.08
C HIS A 94 -10.84 -0.75 -20.99
N ARG A 95 -10.59 -0.17 -19.83
CA ARG A 95 -10.72 1.27 -19.62
C ARG A 95 -9.66 2.06 -20.40
N TYR A 96 -8.45 1.55 -20.47
CA TYR A 96 -7.37 2.21 -21.22
C TYR A 96 -7.61 2.17 -22.72
N GLN A 97 -8.28 1.15 -23.21
CA GLN A 97 -8.55 0.96 -24.64
C GLN A 97 -9.83 1.63 -25.11
N ARG A 98 -10.58 2.21 -24.22
CA ARG A 98 -11.81 2.89 -24.62
C ARG A 98 -11.48 4.11 -25.48
N PRO A 99 -12.18 4.30 -26.60
CA PRO A 99 -12.03 5.52 -27.37
C PRO A 99 -12.41 6.72 -26.50
N ALA A 100 -11.71 7.79 -26.67
CA ALA A 100 -11.95 9.02 -25.94
C ALA A 100 -13.32 9.61 -26.24
#